data_c10e7a29561b77acad27aacd628956e0
#
_entry.id   c10e7a29561b77acad27aacd628956e0
#
_cell.length_a   1.000
_cell.length_b   1.000
_cell.length_c   1.000
_cell.angle_alpha   90.00
_cell.angle_beta   90.00
_cell.angle_gamma   90.00
#
_symmetry.space_group_name_H-M   'P 1'
#
loop_
_entity.id
_entity.type
_entity.pdbx_description
1 polymer ?
#
loop_
_entity_poly.entity_id
_entity_poly.type
_entity_poly.pdbx_seq_one_letter_code
_entity_poly.pdbx_strand_id
1 'polypeptide(L)'
;MFGLPRKTLSLIIATCTLLAGCQRGPNPADTVRNAYGWYLRELKSGVNPLEQKRAELKEFVTDNFLASLDNMRSELEASPLVDAQGFDAKLSVEKVTSDRRAATVRIGLSGRLFGQHALNVYLVKVDGRWKVDDVKLLEELSLAEKTERAG
;
A
#
# COMPACT_ATOMS: atom_id res chain seq x y z
N MET A 1 -36.15 -43.45 56.29
CA MET A 1 -34.88 -42.79 56.64
C MET A 1 -33.97 -42.81 55.41
N PHE A 2 -34.08 -41.92 54.51
CA PHE A 2 -33.11 -41.85 53.40
C PHE A 2 -32.84 -40.39 53.15
N GLY A 3 -31.67 -39.91 53.57
CA GLY A 3 -31.14 -38.59 53.28
C GLY A 3 -30.63 -38.50 51.84
N LEU A 4 -31.23 -37.65 51.02
CA LEU A 4 -30.75 -37.33 49.72
C LEU A 4 -29.67 -36.25 49.84
N PRO A 5 -28.48 -36.44 49.22
CA PRO A 5 -27.49 -35.39 49.19
C PRO A 5 -27.87 -34.31 48.15
N ARG A 6 -27.96 -33.08 48.63
CA ARG A 6 -28.09 -31.89 47.79
C ARG A 6 -26.83 -31.74 46.90
N LYS A 7 -26.99 -32.01 45.64
CA LYS A 7 -25.98 -31.66 44.63
C LYS A 7 -25.96 -30.13 44.44
N THR A 8 -24.96 -29.49 44.96
CA THR A 8 -24.63 -28.10 44.68
C THR A 8 -24.19 -28.00 43.24
N LEU A 9 -25.05 -27.38 42.41
CA LEU A 9 -24.75 -27.05 41.02
C LEU A 9 -23.86 -25.78 41.03
N SER A 10 -22.54 -26.00 40.90
CA SER A 10 -21.58 -24.92 40.70
C SER A 10 -21.78 -24.37 39.31
N LEU A 11 -22.39 -23.21 39.24
CA LEU A 11 -22.53 -22.41 38.02
C LEU A 11 -21.18 -21.75 37.74
N ILE A 12 -20.36 -22.35 36.87
CA ILE A 12 -19.14 -21.72 36.34
C ILE A 12 -19.58 -20.70 35.30
N ILE A 13 -19.64 -19.45 35.71
CA ILE A 13 -19.78 -18.34 34.79
C ILE A 13 -18.42 -18.15 34.11
N ALA A 14 -18.28 -18.74 32.93
CA ALA A 14 -17.15 -18.43 32.03
C ALA A 14 -17.34 -16.99 31.50
N THR A 15 -16.69 -16.06 32.15
CA THR A 15 -16.52 -14.69 31.62
C THR A 15 -15.62 -14.75 30.38
N CYS A 16 -16.22 -14.93 29.22
CA CYS A 16 -15.55 -14.64 27.94
C CYS A 16 -15.30 -13.13 27.88
N THR A 17 -14.16 -12.69 28.35
CA THR A 17 -13.60 -11.39 28.01
C THR A 17 -13.29 -11.39 26.53
N LEU A 18 -14.23 -10.91 25.73
CA LEU A 18 -14.03 -10.49 24.36
C LEU A 18 -13.04 -9.34 24.36
N LEU A 19 -11.76 -9.66 24.31
CA LEU A 19 -10.74 -8.74 23.85
C LEU A 19 -11.02 -8.46 22.36
N ALA A 20 -11.96 -7.59 22.11
CA ALA A 20 -12.09 -6.92 20.82
C ALA A 20 -10.84 -6.06 20.66
N GLY A 21 -9.71 -6.69 20.35
CA GLY A 21 -8.55 -6.03 19.79
C GLY A 21 -9.03 -5.39 18.52
N CYS A 22 -9.18 -4.06 18.53
CA CYS A 22 -9.28 -3.28 17.31
C CYS A 22 -8.00 -3.53 16.52
N GLN A 23 -7.98 -4.56 15.72
CA GLN A 23 -6.98 -4.71 14.67
C GLN A 23 -7.25 -3.59 13.69
N ARG A 24 -6.63 -2.43 13.95
CA ARG A 24 -6.50 -1.40 12.94
C ARG A 24 -5.75 -2.07 11.80
N GLY A 25 -6.47 -2.31 10.69
CA GLY A 25 -5.83 -2.76 9.45
C GLY A 25 -4.67 -1.83 9.09
N PRO A 26 -3.77 -2.24 8.19
CA PRO A 26 -2.62 -1.45 7.83
C PRO A 26 -3.05 -0.02 7.48
N ASN A 27 -2.29 0.97 7.95
CA ASN A 27 -2.53 2.36 7.60
C ASN A 27 -2.13 2.62 6.12
N PRO A 28 -2.50 3.76 5.53
CA PRO A 28 -2.18 4.04 4.12
C PRO A 28 -0.68 3.94 3.81
N ALA A 29 0.18 4.42 4.70
CA ALA A 29 1.63 4.34 4.50
C ALA A 29 2.14 2.91 4.49
N ASP A 30 1.64 2.06 5.38
CA ASP A 30 2.02 0.65 5.44
C ASP A 30 1.50 -0.11 4.22
N THR A 31 0.30 0.22 3.75
CA THR A 31 -0.25 -0.33 2.50
C THR A 31 0.67 -0.01 1.32
N VAL A 32 1.14 1.24 1.20
CA VAL A 32 2.06 1.64 0.14
C VAL A 32 3.41 0.95 0.28
N ARG A 33 3.99 0.89 1.50
CA ARG A 33 5.26 0.17 1.73
C ARG A 33 5.16 -1.30 1.34
N ASN A 34 4.06 -1.95 1.69
CA ASN A 34 3.83 -3.36 1.39
C ASN A 34 3.65 -3.59 -0.12
N ALA A 35 2.82 -2.77 -0.78
CA ALA A 35 2.56 -2.87 -2.22
C ALA A 35 3.85 -2.64 -3.04
N TYR A 36 4.54 -1.53 -2.80
CA TYR A 36 5.78 -1.20 -3.52
C TYR A 36 6.92 -2.15 -3.16
N GLY A 37 7.06 -2.51 -1.87
CA GLY A 37 8.07 -3.47 -1.43
C GLY A 37 7.89 -4.84 -2.07
N TRP A 38 6.65 -5.31 -2.21
CA TRP A 38 6.35 -6.53 -2.94
C TRP A 38 6.66 -6.36 -4.43
N TYR A 39 6.16 -5.31 -5.07
CA TYR A 39 6.32 -5.06 -6.50
C TYR A 39 7.79 -4.97 -6.90
N LEU A 40 8.60 -4.22 -6.16
CA LEU A 40 10.03 -4.08 -6.40
C LEU A 40 10.80 -5.39 -6.21
N ARG A 41 10.40 -6.23 -5.23
CA ARG A 41 11.03 -7.56 -5.05
C ARG A 41 10.75 -8.48 -6.23
N GLU A 42 9.53 -8.47 -6.75
CA GLU A 42 9.16 -9.27 -7.92
C GLU A 42 9.97 -8.83 -9.16
N LEU A 43 10.03 -7.52 -9.41
CA LEU A 43 10.85 -6.98 -10.50
C LEU A 43 12.33 -7.36 -10.36
N LYS A 44 12.87 -7.30 -9.13
CA LYS A 44 14.27 -7.70 -8.86
C LYS A 44 14.52 -9.18 -9.12
N SER A 45 13.52 -10.02 -8.97
CA SER A 45 13.59 -11.45 -9.31
C SER A 45 13.34 -11.75 -10.79
N GLY A 46 13.14 -10.72 -11.62
CA GLY A 46 12.87 -10.86 -13.05
C GLY A 46 11.41 -11.17 -13.38
N VAL A 47 10.50 -11.03 -12.39
CA VAL A 47 9.07 -11.25 -12.57
C VAL A 47 8.37 -9.90 -12.78
N ASN A 48 7.63 -9.75 -13.87
CA ASN A 48 6.76 -8.60 -14.08
C ASN A 48 5.38 -8.85 -13.44
N PRO A 49 5.02 -8.18 -12.32
CA PRO A 49 3.77 -8.46 -11.61
C PRO A 49 2.52 -8.17 -12.43
N LEU A 50 2.56 -7.18 -13.33
CA LEU A 50 1.44 -6.87 -14.22
C LEU A 50 1.10 -8.00 -15.18
N GLU A 51 2.09 -8.79 -15.55
CA GLU A 51 1.94 -9.90 -16.51
C GLU A 51 1.74 -11.24 -15.83
N GLN A 52 2.57 -11.51 -14.82
CA GLN A 52 2.76 -12.85 -14.29
C GLN A 52 2.09 -13.05 -12.92
N LYS A 53 1.80 -11.95 -12.19
CA LYS A 53 1.24 -11.98 -10.82
C LYS A 53 0.04 -11.05 -10.64
N ARG A 54 -0.79 -10.98 -11.66
CA ARG A 54 -1.94 -10.07 -11.69
C ARG A 54 -2.95 -10.32 -10.56
N ALA A 55 -3.18 -11.58 -10.21
CA ALA A 55 -4.08 -11.93 -9.11
C ALA A 55 -3.56 -11.41 -7.75
N GLU A 56 -2.26 -11.51 -7.51
CA GLU A 56 -1.62 -10.99 -6.31
C GLU A 56 -1.60 -9.46 -6.31
N LEU A 57 -1.37 -8.84 -7.47
CA LEU A 57 -1.39 -7.38 -7.62
C LEU A 57 -2.76 -6.79 -7.25
N LYS A 58 -3.86 -7.48 -7.55
CA LYS A 58 -5.24 -7.08 -7.17
C LYS A 58 -5.46 -6.95 -5.66
N GLU A 59 -4.64 -7.59 -4.84
CA GLU A 59 -4.70 -7.40 -3.39
C GLU A 59 -4.29 -5.98 -2.97
N PHE A 60 -3.42 -5.33 -3.75
CA PHE A 60 -2.85 -4.01 -3.46
C PHE A 60 -3.50 -2.86 -4.22
N VAL A 61 -4.07 -3.12 -5.40
CA VAL A 61 -4.60 -2.08 -6.30
C VAL A 61 -6.10 -2.27 -6.55
N THR A 62 -6.78 -1.20 -6.96
CA THR A 62 -8.17 -1.29 -7.39
C THR A 62 -8.28 -1.87 -8.81
N ASP A 63 -9.44 -2.43 -9.14
CA ASP A 63 -9.69 -2.92 -10.51
C ASP A 63 -9.66 -1.77 -11.54
N ASN A 64 -10.10 -0.57 -11.17
CA ASN A 64 -10.05 0.61 -12.03
C ASN A 64 -8.60 1.00 -12.33
N PHE A 65 -7.74 1.04 -11.32
CA PHE A 65 -6.33 1.37 -11.53
C PHE A 65 -5.63 0.28 -12.35
N LEU A 66 -5.95 -0.99 -12.11
CA LEU A 66 -5.40 -2.09 -12.90
C LEU A 66 -5.78 -1.99 -14.39
N ALA A 67 -7.03 -1.62 -14.70
CA ALA A 67 -7.45 -1.36 -16.07
C ALA A 67 -6.71 -0.15 -16.70
N SER A 68 -6.47 0.91 -15.91
CA SER A 68 -5.67 2.05 -16.36
C SER A 68 -4.23 1.66 -16.69
N LEU A 69 -3.63 0.79 -15.88
CA LEU A 69 -2.28 0.26 -16.13
C LEU A 69 -2.20 -0.55 -17.43
N ASP A 70 -3.25 -1.29 -17.78
CA ASP A 70 -3.31 -2.03 -19.05
C ASP A 70 -3.34 -1.08 -20.24
N ASN A 71 -4.09 0.01 -20.15
CA ASN A 71 -4.17 1.01 -21.20
C ASN A 71 -2.84 1.76 -21.38
N MET A 72 -2.18 2.11 -20.29
CA MET A 72 -0.88 2.78 -20.32
C MET A 72 0.26 1.88 -20.81
N ARG A 73 0.13 0.57 -20.64
CA ARG A 73 1.17 -0.40 -21.01
C ARG A 73 1.52 -0.41 -22.49
N SER A 74 0.56 -0.08 -23.36
CA SER A 74 0.80 0.02 -24.80
C SER A 74 1.65 1.23 -25.18
N GLU A 75 1.79 2.21 -24.29
CA GLU A 75 2.44 3.49 -24.53
C GLU A 75 3.78 3.63 -23.77
N LEU A 76 4.05 2.80 -22.76
CA LEU A 76 5.19 2.95 -21.86
C LEU A 76 6.09 1.71 -21.89
N GLU A 77 7.36 1.91 -22.22
CA GLU A 77 8.41 0.89 -22.06
C GLU A 77 8.80 0.65 -20.59
N ALA A 78 8.41 1.53 -19.69
CA ALA A 78 8.70 1.48 -18.25
C ALA A 78 7.50 0.96 -17.45
N SER A 79 7.75 0.43 -16.24
CA SER A 79 6.69 0.01 -15.35
C SER A 79 5.88 1.23 -14.84
N PRO A 80 4.55 1.29 -15.07
CA PRO A 80 3.73 2.43 -14.67
C PRO A 80 3.62 2.65 -13.17
N LEU A 81 3.87 1.63 -12.35
CA LEU A 81 3.86 1.73 -10.89
C LEU A 81 5.16 2.30 -10.34
N VAL A 82 6.23 2.07 -11.07
CA VAL A 82 7.57 2.52 -10.73
C VAL A 82 8.12 3.18 -11.96
N ASP A 83 8.12 4.49 -12.01
CA ASP A 83 8.72 5.27 -13.09
C ASP A 83 10.26 5.18 -13.03
N ALA A 84 10.74 3.93 -13.10
CA ALA A 84 12.14 3.62 -12.91
C ALA A 84 12.53 2.36 -13.67
N GLN A 85 13.45 2.49 -14.59
CA GLN A 85 14.09 1.38 -15.31
C GLN A 85 15.21 0.71 -14.49
N GLY A 86 15.03 0.56 -13.20
CA GLY A 86 16.08 -0.03 -12.35
C GLY A 86 15.49 -0.78 -11.14
N PHE A 87 15.96 -1.99 -10.94
CA PHE A 87 15.48 -2.88 -9.88
C PHE A 87 16.10 -2.60 -8.49
N ASP A 88 16.94 -1.57 -8.36
CA ASP A 88 17.62 -1.22 -7.10
C ASP A 88 17.03 0.09 -6.51
N ALA A 89 15.70 0.19 -6.50
CA ALA A 89 15.01 1.33 -5.96
C ALA A 89 14.88 1.25 -4.44
N LYS A 90 15.20 2.35 -3.76
CA LYS A 90 14.89 2.56 -2.34
C LYS A 90 13.62 3.39 -2.22
N LEU A 91 12.70 2.91 -1.42
CA LEU A 91 11.44 3.57 -1.13
C LEU A 91 11.52 4.36 0.18
N SER A 92 11.10 5.60 0.16
CA SER A 92 10.85 6.41 1.36
C SER A 92 9.41 6.94 1.35
N VAL A 93 8.77 7.00 2.51
CA VAL A 93 7.47 7.67 2.68
C VAL A 93 7.73 9.04 3.27
N GLU A 94 7.31 10.09 2.54
CA GLU A 94 7.60 11.48 2.89
C GLU A 94 6.41 12.16 3.59
N LYS A 95 5.20 11.95 3.09
CA LYS A 95 3.99 12.60 3.60
C LYS A 95 2.77 11.70 3.43
N VAL A 96 1.89 11.73 4.41
CA VAL A 96 0.60 11.03 4.39
C VAL A 96 -0.50 12.02 4.71
N THR A 97 -1.53 12.04 3.88
CA THR A 97 -2.78 12.76 4.14
C THR A 97 -3.92 11.76 3.95
N SER A 98 -4.81 11.63 4.91
CA SER A 98 -5.92 10.67 4.82
C SER A 98 -7.18 11.17 5.50
N ASP A 99 -8.31 10.76 4.94
CA ASP A 99 -9.62 10.82 5.57
C ASP A 99 -10.18 9.40 5.79
N ARG A 100 -11.50 9.28 5.94
CA ARG A 100 -12.15 7.99 6.21
C ARG A 100 -12.13 7.03 5.00
N ARG A 101 -12.08 7.54 3.77
CA ARG A 101 -12.28 6.78 2.54
C ARG A 101 -11.14 6.89 1.55
N ALA A 102 -10.38 7.98 1.59
CA ALA A 102 -9.30 8.27 0.66
C ALA A 102 -8.03 8.66 1.40
N ALA A 103 -6.89 8.41 0.79
CA ALA A 103 -5.60 8.84 1.29
C ALA A 103 -4.66 9.18 0.13
N THR A 104 -3.73 10.08 0.40
CA THR A 104 -2.60 10.36 -0.48
C THR A 104 -1.32 10.12 0.29
N VAL A 105 -0.47 9.30 -0.25
CA VAL A 105 0.86 9.01 0.29
C VAL A 105 1.90 9.49 -0.70
N ARG A 106 2.67 10.49 -0.30
CA ARG A 106 3.84 10.92 -1.07
C ARG A 106 5.01 10.03 -0.75
N ILE A 107 5.61 9.48 -1.79
CA ILE A 107 6.78 8.62 -1.70
C ILE A 107 7.94 9.17 -2.51
N GLY A 108 9.16 8.93 -2.04
CA GLY A 108 10.38 9.08 -2.81
C GLY A 108 10.89 7.71 -3.26
N LEU A 109 11.26 7.62 -4.51
CA LEU A 109 12.00 6.49 -5.07
C LEU A 109 13.39 6.97 -5.48
N SER A 110 14.42 6.29 -5.01
CA SER A 110 15.79 6.61 -5.38
C SER A 110 16.55 5.36 -5.82
N GLY A 111 17.34 5.49 -6.86
CA GLY A 111 18.15 4.40 -7.38
C GLY A 111 19.34 4.89 -8.19
N ARG A 112 20.30 4.01 -8.42
CA ARG A 112 21.57 4.35 -9.09
C ARG A 112 21.41 4.84 -10.50
N LEU A 113 20.45 4.29 -11.25
CA LEU A 113 20.34 4.50 -12.69
C LEU A 113 19.35 5.61 -13.06
N PHE A 114 18.42 5.96 -12.17
CA PHE A 114 17.32 6.87 -12.48
C PHE A 114 17.21 8.07 -11.52
N GLY A 115 18.14 8.21 -10.56
CA GLY A 115 18.13 9.36 -9.64
C GLY A 115 17.04 9.29 -8.57
N GLN A 116 16.39 10.42 -8.30
CA GLN A 116 15.32 10.56 -7.32
C GLN A 116 14.02 10.97 -8.01
N HIS A 117 12.96 10.23 -7.74
CA HIS A 117 11.61 10.54 -8.20
C HIS A 117 10.67 10.63 -7.02
N ALA A 118 9.76 11.58 -7.05
CA ALA A 118 8.68 11.68 -6.08
C ALA A 118 7.35 11.34 -6.75
N LEU A 119 6.54 10.53 -6.08
CA LEU A 119 5.24 10.10 -6.56
C LEU A 119 4.17 10.41 -5.51
N ASN A 120 3.00 10.82 -5.96
CA ASN A 120 1.79 10.78 -5.15
C ASN A 120 1.03 9.48 -5.44
N VAL A 121 0.89 8.66 -4.43
CA VAL A 121 0.10 7.43 -4.46
C VAL A 121 -1.26 7.74 -3.84
N TYR A 122 -2.31 7.60 -4.62
CA TYR A 122 -3.68 7.80 -4.19
C TYR A 122 -4.29 6.46 -3.81
N LEU A 123 -4.90 6.40 -2.63
CA LEU A 123 -5.52 5.19 -2.11
C LEU A 123 -6.98 5.46 -1.79
N VAL A 124 -7.78 4.42 -1.98
CA VAL A 124 -9.18 4.37 -1.54
C VAL A 124 -9.41 3.15 -0.65
N LYS A 125 -10.44 3.24 0.19
CA LYS A 125 -10.84 2.13 1.05
C LYS A 125 -11.87 1.27 0.34
N VAL A 126 -11.52 0.01 0.08
CA VAL A 126 -12.38 -1.01 -0.51
C VAL A 126 -12.54 -2.13 0.51
N ASP A 127 -13.78 -2.41 0.93
CA ASP A 127 -14.10 -3.44 1.94
C ASP A 127 -13.26 -3.32 3.22
N GLY A 128 -13.07 -2.09 3.70
CA GLY A 128 -12.31 -1.79 4.90
C GLY A 128 -10.79 -1.80 4.74
N ARG A 129 -10.26 -2.13 3.57
CA ARG A 129 -8.83 -2.17 3.27
C ARG A 129 -8.41 -1.06 2.31
N TRP A 130 -7.24 -0.48 2.54
CA TRP A 130 -6.65 0.48 1.62
C TRP A 130 -6.13 -0.21 0.37
N LYS A 131 -6.45 0.35 -0.80
CA LYS A 131 -5.91 -0.08 -2.10
C LYS A 131 -5.44 1.13 -2.88
N VAL A 132 -4.37 0.96 -3.64
CA VAL A 132 -3.87 1.97 -4.56
C VAL A 132 -4.86 2.12 -5.72
N ASP A 133 -5.29 3.33 -5.98
CA ASP A 133 -6.28 3.68 -7.01
C ASP A 133 -5.70 4.52 -8.14
N ASP A 134 -4.63 5.25 -7.86
CA ASP A 134 -3.91 6.04 -8.87
C ASP A 134 -2.48 6.35 -8.39
N VAL A 135 -1.60 6.63 -9.33
CA VAL A 135 -0.22 7.08 -9.06
C VAL A 135 0.13 8.21 -10.02
N LYS A 136 0.66 9.31 -9.50
CA LYS A 136 1.11 10.45 -10.31
C LYS A 136 2.54 10.80 -9.97
N LEU A 137 3.35 10.92 -11.01
CA LEU A 137 4.68 11.51 -10.91
C LEU A 137 4.53 12.98 -10.49
N LEU A 138 5.28 13.37 -9.48
CA LEU A 138 5.47 14.79 -9.18
C LEU A 138 6.57 15.28 -10.11
N GLU A 139 6.19 16.04 -11.13
CA GLU A 139 7.17 16.76 -11.93
C GLU A 139 8.06 17.56 -10.99
N GLU A 140 9.37 17.45 -11.18
CA GLU A 140 10.35 18.14 -10.34
C GLU A 140 10.04 19.64 -10.27
N LEU A 141 9.57 20.10 -9.13
CA LEU A 141 9.64 21.52 -8.73
C LEU A 141 11.10 22.00 -8.59
N SER A 142 12.06 21.20 -9.05
CA SER A 142 13.49 21.31 -8.78
C SER A 142 14.19 22.37 -9.62
N LEU A 143 13.60 22.92 -10.67
CA LEU A 143 14.23 23.97 -11.47
C LEU A 143 13.77 25.39 -11.10
N ALA A 144 12.54 25.56 -10.63
CA ALA A 144 12.02 26.89 -10.27
C ALA A 144 12.58 27.39 -8.93
N GLU A 145 12.69 26.51 -7.94
CA GLU A 145 13.17 26.89 -6.60
C GLU A 145 14.68 27.16 -6.52
N LYS A 146 15.45 26.59 -7.46
CA LYS A 146 16.89 26.81 -7.56
C LYS A 146 17.23 28.13 -8.22
N THR A 147 16.33 28.66 -9.06
CA THR A 147 16.53 29.95 -9.73
C THR A 147 16.19 31.13 -8.81
N GLU A 148 15.24 30.95 -7.86
CA GLU A 148 14.86 32.02 -6.91
C GLU A 148 15.86 32.22 -5.77
N ARG A 149 16.69 31.22 -5.46
CA ARG A 149 17.76 31.34 -4.44
C ARG A 149 19.11 31.83 -4.95
N ALA A 150 19.22 32.05 -6.26
CA ALA A 150 20.46 32.53 -6.91
C ALA A 150 20.35 33.97 -7.42
N GLY A 151 19.30 34.69 -7.02
CA GLY A 151 19.08 36.10 -7.35
C GLY A 151 19.35 37.04 -6.18
#